data_4aced38975f3943c00d05c247800c3b3
#
_entry.id   4aced38975f3943c00d05c247800c3b3
#
_cell.length_a   1.000
_cell.length_b   1.000
_cell.length_c   1.000
_cell.angle_alpha   90.00
_cell.angle_beta   90.00
_cell.angle_gamma   90.00
#
_symmetry.space_group_name_H-M   'P 1'
#
loop_
_entity.id
_entity.type
_entity.pdbx_description
1 polymer ?
#
loop_
_entity_poly.entity_id
_entity_poly.type
_entity_poly.pdbx_seq_one_letter_code
_entity_poly.pdbx_strand_id
1 'polypeptide(L)'
;MSVALRVGATPQAIQAHYDAGDAFFALFLDPTRTYSCALFDDGNDLDAAQLAKIDWHLDHAGVVAGQRLLDIGCGWGALIERAVQSRDVVHATGLTLSAAQAAHVASLGHARLEVRLEDWADHAPIAPYDAITSVGAFEHFAAAGLTRTVRIDAYRRF
;
A
#
# COMPACT_ATOMS: atom_id res chain seq x y z
N MET A 1 -28.87 -0.76 12.56
CA MET A 1 -27.47 -0.89 12.11
C MET A 1 -27.22 0.21 11.08
N SER A 2 -26.49 1.25 11.46
CA SER A 2 -26.12 2.33 10.53
C SER A 2 -25.05 1.78 9.61
N VAL A 3 -25.33 1.63 8.31
CA VAL A 3 -24.32 1.36 7.30
C VAL A 3 -23.44 2.60 7.25
N ALA A 4 -22.25 2.53 7.78
CA ALA A 4 -21.29 3.61 7.66
C ALA A 4 -21.09 3.90 6.16
N LEU A 5 -21.38 5.12 5.73
CA LEU A 5 -21.23 5.54 4.34
C LEU A 5 -19.72 5.40 4.00
N ARG A 6 -19.39 4.43 3.14
CA ARG A 6 -18.00 4.32 2.64
C ARG A 6 -17.69 5.54 1.80
N VAL A 7 -16.69 6.28 2.20
CA VAL A 7 -16.36 7.58 1.60
C VAL A 7 -15.20 7.51 0.60
N GLY A 8 -14.49 6.38 0.53
CA GLY A 8 -13.34 6.14 -0.35
C GLY A 8 -13.67 5.31 -1.60
N ALA A 9 -12.62 4.85 -2.27
CA ALA A 9 -12.73 3.90 -3.37
C ALA A 9 -13.41 2.61 -2.87
N THR A 10 -14.34 2.07 -3.68
CA THR A 10 -15.02 0.83 -3.30
C THR A 10 -14.18 -0.39 -3.67
N PRO A 11 -14.29 -1.51 -2.94
CA PRO A 11 -13.63 -2.76 -3.32
C PRO A 11 -13.93 -3.17 -4.76
N GLN A 12 -15.18 -2.97 -5.23
CA GLN A 12 -15.59 -3.30 -6.59
C GLN A 12 -14.86 -2.44 -7.64
N ALA A 13 -14.67 -1.14 -7.40
CA ALA A 13 -13.96 -0.26 -8.32
C ALA A 13 -12.46 -0.62 -8.38
N ILE A 14 -11.87 -0.93 -7.24
CA ILE A 14 -10.47 -1.37 -7.15
C ILE A 14 -10.30 -2.72 -7.85
N GLN A 15 -11.17 -3.70 -7.57
CA GLN A 15 -11.14 -5.01 -8.22
C GLN A 15 -11.26 -4.89 -9.73
N ALA A 16 -12.24 -4.13 -10.24
CA ALA A 16 -12.42 -3.94 -11.68
C ALA A 16 -11.18 -3.36 -12.37
N HIS A 17 -10.43 -2.48 -11.69
CA HIS A 17 -9.18 -1.92 -12.21
C HIS A 17 -8.08 -3.00 -12.30
N TYR A 18 -7.95 -3.83 -11.27
CA TYR A 18 -6.89 -4.84 -11.18
C TYR A 18 -7.29 -6.20 -11.79
N ASP A 19 -8.55 -6.40 -12.21
CA ASP A 19 -9.03 -7.62 -12.88
C ASP A 19 -8.40 -7.85 -14.27
N ALA A 20 -7.67 -6.85 -14.82
CA ALA A 20 -6.80 -7.07 -15.98
C ALA A 20 -5.74 -8.16 -15.74
N GLY A 21 -5.48 -8.48 -14.46
CA GLY A 21 -4.64 -9.58 -14.01
C GLY A 21 -3.15 -9.26 -13.90
N ASP A 22 -2.49 -9.99 -13.02
CA ASP A 22 -1.07 -9.82 -12.71
C ASP A 22 -0.16 -9.88 -13.93
N ALA A 23 -0.48 -10.73 -14.90
CA ALA A 23 0.28 -10.87 -16.15
C ALA A 23 0.27 -9.59 -16.99
N PHE A 24 -0.85 -8.87 -17.00
CA PHE A 24 -0.96 -7.59 -17.73
C PHE A 24 -0.06 -6.53 -17.08
N PHE A 25 -0.14 -6.36 -15.77
CA PHE A 25 0.69 -5.39 -15.05
C PHE A 25 2.18 -5.70 -15.14
N ALA A 26 2.57 -6.97 -15.14
CA ALA A 26 3.95 -7.41 -15.31
C ALA A 26 4.56 -7.07 -16.68
N LEU A 27 3.76 -6.70 -17.70
CA LEU A 27 4.28 -6.32 -19.02
C LEU A 27 4.97 -4.96 -19.03
N PHE A 28 4.63 -4.05 -18.11
CA PHE A 28 5.10 -2.67 -18.13
C PHE A 28 5.59 -2.13 -16.79
N LEU A 29 5.27 -2.80 -15.68
CA LEU A 29 5.81 -2.44 -14.37
C LEU A 29 7.21 -3.03 -14.20
N ASP A 30 7.96 -2.45 -13.25
CA ASP A 30 9.24 -2.98 -12.78
C ASP A 30 9.06 -4.37 -12.13
N PRO A 31 10.13 -5.13 -11.88
CA PRO A 31 10.06 -6.46 -11.27
C PRO A 31 9.35 -6.52 -9.92
N THR A 32 9.37 -5.41 -9.16
CA THR A 32 8.65 -5.30 -7.87
C THR A 32 7.17 -4.99 -8.02
N ARG A 33 6.71 -4.75 -9.27
CA ARG A 33 5.33 -4.37 -9.62
C ARG A 33 4.85 -3.12 -8.89
N THR A 34 5.72 -2.13 -8.77
CA THR A 34 5.38 -0.87 -8.11
C THR A 34 4.54 0.01 -9.04
N TYR A 35 3.24 0.11 -8.79
CA TYR A 35 2.28 0.85 -9.62
C TYR A 35 2.04 2.27 -9.09
N SER A 36 3.11 3.07 -9.06
CA SER A 36 3.08 4.51 -8.74
C SER A 36 4.29 5.20 -9.36
N CYS A 37 4.33 6.55 -9.35
CA CYS A 37 5.46 7.30 -9.92
C CYS A 37 6.78 6.85 -9.31
N ALA A 38 7.81 6.68 -10.13
CA ALA A 38 9.16 6.40 -9.70
C ALA A 38 9.91 7.71 -9.37
N LEU A 39 10.95 7.61 -8.55
CA LEU A 39 11.87 8.72 -8.25
C LEU A 39 13.11 8.57 -9.11
N PHE A 40 13.09 9.21 -10.28
CA PHE A 40 14.21 9.21 -11.20
C PHE A 40 15.29 10.17 -10.74
N ASP A 41 16.54 9.72 -10.84
CA ASP A 41 17.75 10.51 -10.75
C ASP A 41 18.59 10.29 -12.00
N ASP A 42 19.61 11.13 -12.24
CA ASP A 42 20.44 11.05 -13.46
C ASP A 42 21.04 9.65 -13.66
N GLY A 43 20.62 8.99 -14.73
CA GLY A 43 21.16 7.68 -15.14
C GLY A 43 20.43 6.46 -14.55
N ASN A 44 19.39 6.63 -13.76
CA ASN A 44 18.59 5.51 -13.24
C ASN A 44 17.64 4.97 -14.30
N ASP A 45 17.53 3.64 -14.37
CA ASP A 45 16.41 2.96 -15.04
C ASP A 45 15.16 2.91 -14.14
N LEU A 46 14.08 2.34 -14.65
CA LEU A 46 12.81 2.26 -13.92
C LEU A 46 12.96 1.46 -12.63
N ASP A 47 13.70 0.36 -12.65
CA ASP A 47 13.86 -0.53 -11.50
C ASP A 47 14.59 0.18 -10.36
N ALA A 48 15.70 0.84 -10.67
CA ALA A 48 16.45 1.64 -9.70
C ALA A 48 15.64 2.83 -9.18
N ALA A 49 14.88 3.50 -10.05
CA ALA A 49 14.05 4.64 -9.68
C ALA A 49 12.87 4.25 -8.76
N GLN A 50 12.29 3.06 -8.95
CA GLN A 50 11.24 2.55 -8.06
C GLN A 50 11.83 2.16 -6.69
N LEU A 51 12.98 1.51 -6.64
CA LEU A 51 13.66 1.21 -5.38
C LEU A 51 14.06 2.49 -4.64
N ALA A 52 14.58 3.50 -5.34
CA ALA A 52 14.93 4.79 -4.75
C ALA A 52 13.69 5.47 -4.12
N LYS A 53 12.54 5.43 -4.80
CA LYS A 53 11.28 5.94 -4.27
C LYS A 53 10.85 5.18 -3.00
N ILE A 54 10.91 3.86 -3.00
CA ILE A 54 10.54 3.05 -1.83
C ILE A 54 11.46 3.36 -0.66
N ASP A 55 12.77 3.39 -0.87
CA ASP A 55 13.75 3.73 0.16
C ASP A 55 13.52 5.15 0.69
N TRP A 56 13.20 6.11 -0.18
CA TRP A 56 12.86 7.48 0.22
C TRP A 56 11.65 7.52 1.18
N HIS A 57 10.60 6.76 0.89
CA HIS A 57 9.43 6.68 1.77
C HIS A 57 9.76 6.02 3.11
N LEU A 58 10.53 4.94 3.12
CA LEU A 58 10.94 4.27 4.34
C LEU A 58 11.80 5.18 5.23
N ASP A 59 12.74 5.93 4.63
CA ASP A 59 13.59 6.88 5.35
C ASP A 59 12.79 8.04 5.95
N HIS A 60 11.85 8.62 5.18
CA HIS A 60 11.01 9.74 5.64
C HIS A 60 9.95 9.32 6.65
N ALA A 61 9.49 8.07 6.63
CA ALA A 61 8.66 7.49 7.66
C ALA A 61 9.45 7.07 8.92
N GLY A 62 10.79 7.20 8.89
CA GLY A 62 11.66 6.85 10.01
C GLY A 62 11.73 5.35 10.30
N VAL A 63 11.57 4.51 9.27
CA VAL A 63 11.54 3.05 9.42
C VAL A 63 12.93 2.52 9.72
N VAL A 64 13.08 1.88 10.88
CA VAL A 64 14.34 1.27 11.34
C VAL A 64 14.12 -0.16 11.84
N ALA A 65 15.22 -0.86 12.08
CA ALA A 65 15.22 -2.25 12.56
C ALA A 65 14.41 -2.42 13.86
N GLY A 66 13.73 -3.54 13.97
CA GLY A 66 12.92 -3.89 15.14
C GLY A 66 11.51 -3.30 15.16
N GLN A 67 11.15 -2.44 14.22
CA GLN A 67 9.85 -1.79 14.16
C GLN A 67 8.78 -2.64 13.49
N ARG A 68 7.52 -2.26 13.71
CA ARG A 68 6.32 -2.75 13.04
C ARG A 68 5.83 -1.70 12.05
N LEU A 69 5.68 -2.08 10.77
CA LEU A 69 5.27 -1.20 9.68
C LEU A 69 3.85 -1.55 9.20
N LEU A 70 3.04 -0.54 8.94
CA LEU A 70 1.79 -0.65 8.18
C LEU A 70 1.93 0.08 6.83
N ASP A 71 1.55 -0.57 5.74
CA ASP A 71 1.44 0.07 4.42
C ASP A 71 0.00 -0.02 3.91
N ILE A 72 -0.65 1.14 3.75
CA ILE A 72 -2.06 1.24 3.36
C ILE A 72 -2.16 1.44 1.86
N GLY A 73 -2.73 0.45 1.18
CA GLY A 73 -2.71 0.35 -0.27
C GLY A 73 -1.40 -0.26 -0.76
N CYS A 74 -0.98 -1.35 -0.17
CA CYS A 74 0.34 -1.95 -0.36
C CYS A 74 0.62 -2.47 -1.80
N GLY A 75 -0.38 -2.47 -2.68
CA GLY A 75 -0.22 -3.01 -4.03
C GLY A 75 0.26 -4.46 -3.99
N TRP A 76 1.25 -4.80 -4.79
CA TRP A 76 1.89 -6.12 -4.82
C TRP A 76 2.95 -6.33 -3.74
N GLY A 77 3.05 -5.40 -2.77
CA GLY A 77 3.84 -5.59 -1.57
C GLY A 77 5.28 -5.09 -1.63
N ALA A 78 5.69 -4.40 -2.69
CA ALA A 78 7.07 -3.96 -2.89
C ALA A 78 7.65 -3.19 -1.70
N LEU A 79 6.89 -2.26 -1.11
CA LEU A 79 7.36 -1.45 0.02
C LEU A 79 7.55 -2.29 1.29
N ILE A 80 6.57 -3.13 1.64
CA ILE A 80 6.67 -3.97 2.84
C ILE A 80 7.73 -5.05 2.70
N GLU A 81 7.93 -5.62 1.51
CA GLU A 81 9.00 -6.56 1.22
C GLU A 81 10.37 -5.87 1.36
N ARG A 82 10.54 -4.69 0.76
CA ARG A 82 11.76 -3.89 0.88
C ARG A 82 12.07 -3.54 2.33
N ALA A 83 11.06 -3.17 3.13
CA ALA A 83 11.24 -2.86 4.55
C ALA A 83 11.78 -4.06 5.34
N VAL A 84 11.26 -5.24 5.09
CA VAL A 84 11.74 -6.48 5.72
C VAL A 84 13.17 -6.82 5.28
N GLN A 85 13.48 -6.66 3.98
CA GLN A 85 14.78 -7.04 3.42
C GLN A 85 15.90 -6.04 3.76
N SER A 86 15.59 -4.72 3.75
CA SER A 86 16.60 -3.67 3.82
C SER A 86 16.61 -2.86 5.12
N ARG A 87 15.52 -2.87 5.90
CA ARG A 87 15.41 -2.13 7.17
C ARG A 87 15.27 -3.05 8.39
N ASP A 88 15.23 -4.37 8.18
CA ASP A 88 15.10 -5.38 9.23
C ASP A 88 13.94 -5.13 10.21
N VAL A 89 12.78 -4.71 9.68
CA VAL A 89 11.55 -4.58 10.47
C VAL A 89 11.12 -5.98 10.96
N VAL A 90 10.56 -6.04 12.17
CA VAL A 90 10.15 -7.34 12.75
C VAL A 90 8.83 -7.82 12.16
N HIS A 91 8.01 -6.90 11.67
CA HIS A 91 6.72 -7.23 11.05
C HIS A 91 6.26 -6.10 10.13
N ALA A 92 5.82 -6.43 8.94
CA ALA A 92 5.22 -5.49 8.01
C ALA A 92 3.85 -6.00 7.56
N THR A 93 2.82 -5.18 7.77
CA THR A 93 1.43 -5.45 7.36
C THR A 93 1.08 -4.59 6.17
N GLY A 94 0.57 -5.19 5.10
CA GLY A 94 0.01 -4.48 3.96
C GLY A 94 -1.52 -4.60 3.94
N LEU A 95 -2.22 -3.49 3.72
CA LEU A 95 -3.65 -3.48 3.45
C LEU A 95 -3.89 -3.27 1.96
N THR A 96 -4.79 -4.03 1.39
CA THR A 96 -5.26 -3.86 0.00
C THR A 96 -6.74 -4.19 -0.12
N LEU A 97 -7.41 -3.60 -1.12
CA LEU A 97 -8.78 -3.96 -1.51
C LEU A 97 -8.82 -4.91 -2.73
N SER A 98 -7.67 -5.31 -3.26
CA SER A 98 -7.53 -6.22 -4.38
C SER A 98 -7.21 -7.64 -3.91
N ALA A 99 -8.10 -8.59 -4.21
CA ALA A 99 -7.87 -10.01 -3.89
C ALA A 99 -6.66 -10.58 -4.63
N ALA A 100 -6.40 -10.14 -5.87
CA ALA A 100 -5.23 -10.57 -6.65
C ALA A 100 -3.92 -10.11 -6.00
N GLN A 101 -3.85 -8.84 -5.58
CA GLN A 101 -2.69 -8.30 -4.86
C GLN A 101 -2.47 -9.02 -3.53
N ALA A 102 -3.54 -9.23 -2.74
CA ALA A 102 -3.44 -9.98 -1.48
C ALA A 102 -2.91 -11.40 -1.69
N ALA A 103 -3.41 -12.10 -2.70
CA ALA A 103 -2.94 -13.45 -3.04
C ALA A 103 -1.46 -13.45 -3.47
N HIS A 104 -1.04 -12.45 -4.26
CA HIS A 104 0.36 -12.29 -4.65
C HIS A 104 1.27 -12.10 -3.43
N VAL A 105 0.97 -11.13 -2.56
CA VAL A 105 1.79 -10.86 -1.36
C VAL A 105 1.84 -12.08 -0.44
N ALA A 106 0.71 -12.76 -0.25
CA ALA A 106 0.67 -14.01 0.53
C ALA A 106 1.58 -15.10 -0.08
N SER A 107 1.70 -15.16 -1.41
CA SER A 107 2.54 -16.14 -2.11
C SER A 107 4.04 -15.89 -1.93
N LEU A 108 4.47 -14.70 -1.51
CA LEU A 108 5.88 -14.42 -1.18
C LEU A 108 6.38 -15.26 -0.01
N GLY A 109 5.48 -15.77 0.84
CA GLY A 109 5.79 -16.76 1.88
C GLY A 109 6.76 -16.27 2.96
N HIS A 110 6.91 -14.96 3.15
CA HIS A 110 7.86 -14.39 4.09
C HIS A 110 7.23 -14.25 5.49
N ALA A 111 7.80 -14.89 6.51
CA ALA A 111 7.23 -14.97 7.86
C ALA A 111 6.98 -13.62 8.56
N ARG A 112 7.67 -12.55 8.14
CA ARG A 112 7.51 -11.19 8.68
C ARG A 112 6.56 -10.32 7.87
N LEU A 113 6.00 -10.83 6.76
CA LEU A 113 5.00 -10.16 5.95
C LEU A 113 3.60 -10.67 6.28
N GLU A 114 2.68 -9.75 6.47
CA GLU A 114 1.26 -10.01 6.57
C GLU A 114 0.53 -9.16 5.53
N VAL A 115 -0.43 -9.73 4.83
CA VAL A 115 -1.33 -8.97 3.95
C VAL A 115 -2.76 -9.20 4.38
N ARG A 116 -3.56 -8.13 4.37
CA ARG A 116 -4.98 -8.19 4.67
C ARG A 116 -5.80 -7.60 3.54
N LEU A 117 -6.82 -8.34 3.11
CA LEU A 117 -7.84 -7.84 2.19
C LEU A 117 -8.86 -7.04 3.00
N GLU A 118 -8.50 -5.80 3.33
CA GLU A 118 -9.21 -4.99 4.33
C GLU A 118 -9.12 -3.51 3.99
N ASP A 119 -10.19 -2.76 4.28
CA ASP A 119 -10.20 -1.31 4.22
C ASP A 119 -9.49 -0.74 5.47
N TRP A 120 -8.64 0.28 5.28
CA TRP A 120 -7.95 0.93 6.38
C TRP A 120 -8.91 1.45 7.47
N ALA A 121 -10.12 1.86 7.09
CA ALA A 121 -11.13 2.38 8.01
C ALA A 121 -11.72 1.29 8.93
N ASP A 122 -11.62 0.03 8.53
CA ASP A 122 -12.08 -1.14 9.28
C ASP A 122 -10.92 -1.82 10.05
N HIS A 123 -9.68 -1.38 9.78
CA HIS A 123 -8.48 -2.00 10.36
C HIS A 123 -8.38 -1.78 11.86
N ALA A 124 -8.27 -2.88 12.60
CA ALA A 124 -8.11 -2.88 14.06
C ALA A 124 -6.86 -3.69 14.45
N PRO A 125 -5.69 -3.04 14.55
CA PRO A 125 -4.46 -3.75 14.87
C PRO A 125 -4.46 -4.28 16.30
N ILE A 126 -3.88 -5.46 16.51
CA ILE A 126 -3.69 -6.06 17.85
C ILE A 126 -2.67 -5.28 18.67
N ALA A 127 -1.69 -4.67 18.02
CA ALA A 127 -0.66 -3.82 18.61
C ALA A 127 -0.38 -2.63 17.71
N PRO A 128 0.06 -1.47 18.24
CA PRO A 128 0.40 -0.30 17.45
C PRO A 128 1.49 -0.61 16.41
N TYR A 129 1.48 0.16 15.32
CA TYR A 129 2.58 0.24 14.39
C TYR A 129 3.51 1.39 14.78
N ASP A 130 4.80 1.25 14.51
CA ASP A 130 5.81 2.28 14.75
C ASP A 130 5.88 3.27 13.58
N ALA A 131 5.56 2.80 12.37
CA ALA A 131 5.49 3.61 11.17
C ALA A 131 4.29 3.21 10.30
N ILE A 132 3.72 4.19 9.59
CA ILE A 132 2.62 3.99 8.63
C ILE A 132 3.01 4.66 7.32
N THR A 133 2.84 3.94 6.21
CA THR A 133 3.01 4.44 4.85
C THR A 133 1.72 4.31 4.05
N SER A 134 1.54 5.17 3.05
CA SER A 134 0.47 5.05 2.05
C SER A 134 0.91 5.75 0.77
N VAL A 135 1.24 4.98 -0.26
CA VAL A 135 1.80 5.50 -1.52
C VAL A 135 0.87 5.16 -2.68
N GLY A 136 0.27 6.19 -3.30
CA GLY A 136 -0.68 6.00 -4.40
C GLY A 136 -2.06 5.50 -3.98
N ALA A 137 -2.40 5.56 -2.67
CA ALA A 137 -3.70 5.16 -2.16
C ALA A 137 -4.39 6.28 -1.35
N PHE A 138 -3.62 7.13 -0.70
CA PHE A 138 -4.13 8.21 0.16
C PHE A 138 -5.12 9.13 -0.56
N GLU A 139 -4.88 9.48 -1.81
CA GLU A 139 -5.75 10.31 -2.65
C GLU A 139 -7.14 9.69 -2.89
N HIS A 140 -7.29 8.40 -2.68
CA HIS A 140 -8.53 7.64 -2.87
C HIS A 140 -9.36 7.45 -1.59
N PHE A 141 -8.91 7.97 -0.45
CA PHE A 141 -9.62 7.82 0.83
C PHE A 141 -10.94 8.59 0.88
N ALA A 142 -11.15 9.55 -0.03
CA ALA A 142 -12.42 10.23 -0.20
C ALA A 142 -12.82 10.29 -1.68
N ALA A 143 -13.96 9.70 -2.02
CA ALA A 143 -14.47 9.67 -3.39
C ALA A 143 -14.76 11.08 -3.95
N ALA A 144 -14.53 11.28 -5.25
CA ALA A 144 -14.63 12.59 -5.91
C ALA A 144 -16.06 13.19 -5.89
N GLY A 145 -17.10 12.37 -5.84
CA GLY A 145 -18.52 12.80 -5.83
C GLY A 145 -19.04 13.29 -4.47
N LEU A 146 -18.24 13.23 -3.41
CA LEU A 146 -18.66 13.64 -2.08
C LEU A 146 -18.52 15.17 -1.88
N THR A 147 -19.35 15.71 -0.96
CA THR A 147 -19.22 17.11 -0.58
C THR A 147 -17.85 17.39 0.08
N ARG A 148 -17.40 18.66 0.01
CA ARG A 148 -16.12 19.07 0.61
C ARG A 148 -16.02 18.69 2.10
N THR A 149 -17.10 18.88 2.87
CA THR A 149 -17.13 18.55 4.30
C THR A 149 -16.93 17.06 4.53
N VAL A 150 -17.64 16.20 3.81
CA VAL A 150 -17.52 14.73 3.95
C VAL A 150 -16.11 14.25 3.57
N ARG A 151 -15.50 14.85 2.53
CA ARG A 151 -14.13 14.54 2.13
C ARG A 151 -13.13 14.93 3.22
N ILE A 152 -13.25 16.13 3.79
CA ILE A 152 -12.38 16.58 4.89
C ILE A 152 -12.53 15.65 6.10
N ASP A 153 -13.76 15.26 6.44
CA ASP A 153 -13.99 14.36 7.58
C ASP A 153 -13.46 12.93 7.36
N ALA A 154 -13.39 12.48 6.09
CA ALA A 154 -12.72 11.21 5.77
C ALA A 154 -11.22 11.27 6.10
N TYR A 155 -10.54 12.33 5.64
CA TYR A 155 -9.10 12.49 5.92
C TYR A 155 -8.78 12.83 7.39
N ARG A 156 -9.71 13.39 8.15
CA ARG A 156 -9.54 13.62 9.59
C ARG A 156 -9.61 12.35 10.44
N ARG A 157 -10.23 11.30 9.89
CA ARG A 157 -10.34 9.99 10.57
C ARG A 157 -9.12 9.11 10.35
N PHE A 158 -8.36 9.40 9.30
CA PHE A 158 -7.07 8.80 9.02
C PHE A 158 -5.98 9.39 9.94
#